data_3061188f8405cf9273c26f22aea71095
#
_entry.id   3061188f8405cf9273c26f22aea71095
#
_cell.length_a   1.000
_cell.length_b   1.000
_cell.length_c   1.000
_cell.angle_alpha   90.00
_cell.angle_beta   90.00
_cell.angle_gamma   90.00
#
_symmetry.space_group_name_H-M   'P 1'
#
loop_
_entity.id
_entity.type
_entity.pdbx_description
1 polymer ?
#
loop_
_entity_poly.entity_id
_entity_poly.type
_entity_poly.pdbx_seq_one_letter_code
_entity_poly.pdbx_strand_id
1 'polypeptide(L)'
;MTHPYLARAWAKTGADLRVPAPGQAKKVALLGSLDHAIRELVVHTSPTKRSSDFIAHLEQLDRLYGPRPGQPFTPVVLVEDNGPIHTSKLALAALAARAHWLTVEWLPKYAPELNDIELVWRDLKAHHLAHQTFADPDALDQAIHQAVGALNDERMAYPLAKLRISA
;
A
#
# COMPACT_ATOMS: atom_id res chain seq x y z
N MET A 1 -3.86 12.39 1.53
CA MET A 1 -3.98 13.84 1.80
C MET A 1 -5.12 14.03 2.77
N THR A 2 -5.02 15.02 3.68
CA THR A 2 -6.09 15.36 4.62
C THR A 2 -7.35 15.90 3.93
N HIS A 3 -7.23 16.42 2.71
CA HIS A 3 -8.39 16.76 1.87
C HIS A 3 -9.05 15.51 1.30
N PRO A 4 -10.37 15.55 1.07
CA PRO A 4 -11.13 14.39 0.64
C PRO A 4 -10.69 13.90 -0.75
N TYR A 5 -10.63 12.60 -0.91
CA TYR A 5 -10.64 11.95 -2.21
C TYR A 5 -12.11 11.86 -2.66
N LEU A 6 -12.41 12.40 -3.83
CA LEU A 6 -13.78 12.42 -4.35
C LEU A 6 -13.96 11.23 -5.30
N ALA A 7 -14.77 10.25 -4.89
CA ALA A 7 -15.23 9.17 -5.74
C ALA A 7 -16.63 9.50 -6.30
N ARG A 8 -17.07 8.75 -7.31
CA ARG A 8 -18.45 8.84 -7.80
C ARG A 8 -19.40 8.23 -6.76
N ALA A 9 -20.49 8.91 -6.46
CA ALA A 9 -21.53 8.43 -5.54
C ALA A 9 -22.91 8.60 -6.15
N TRP A 10 -23.82 7.70 -5.79
CA TRP A 10 -25.23 7.83 -6.11
C TRP A 10 -25.93 8.65 -5.03
N ALA A 11 -26.76 9.61 -5.43
CA ALA A 11 -27.55 10.40 -4.53
C ALA A 11 -28.88 10.79 -5.18
N LYS A 12 -29.85 11.23 -4.36
CA LYS A 12 -31.10 11.82 -4.88
C LYS A 12 -30.80 13.08 -5.69
N THR A 13 -31.53 13.32 -6.74
CA THR A 13 -31.42 14.55 -7.52
C THR A 13 -31.59 15.76 -6.60
N GLY A 14 -30.64 16.72 -6.68
CA GLY A 14 -30.63 17.92 -5.85
C GLY A 14 -29.97 17.75 -4.47
N ALA A 15 -29.44 16.58 -4.13
CA ALA A 15 -28.68 16.39 -2.90
C ALA A 15 -27.40 17.23 -2.90
N ASP A 16 -27.06 17.82 -1.75
CA ASP A 16 -25.79 18.51 -1.56
C ASP A 16 -24.70 17.46 -1.26
N LEU A 17 -23.79 17.29 -2.20
CA LEU A 17 -22.68 16.34 -2.10
C LEU A 17 -21.34 17.03 -1.79
N ARG A 18 -21.37 18.28 -1.32
CA ARG A 18 -20.15 18.99 -0.96
C ARG A 18 -19.50 18.38 0.27
N VAL A 19 -18.19 18.11 0.17
CA VAL A 19 -17.38 17.64 1.30
C VAL A 19 -16.46 18.78 1.71
N PRO A 20 -16.50 19.23 2.97
CA PRO A 20 -15.63 20.28 3.46
C PRO A 20 -14.16 19.93 3.31
N ALA A 21 -13.35 20.86 2.82
CA ALA A 21 -11.90 20.70 2.69
C ALA A 21 -11.18 21.94 3.23
N PRO A 22 -11.21 22.18 4.54
CA PRO A 22 -10.65 23.38 5.16
C PRO A 22 -9.12 23.36 5.18
N GLY A 23 -8.51 24.53 5.08
CA GLY A 23 -7.08 24.74 5.22
C GLY A 23 -6.24 24.19 4.06
N GLN A 24 -4.95 23.98 4.33
CA GLN A 24 -4.01 23.41 3.37
C GLN A 24 -3.96 21.90 3.49
N ALA A 25 -3.97 21.20 2.35
CA ALA A 25 -3.83 19.76 2.30
C ALA A 25 -2.46 19.31 2.81
N LYS A 26 -2.46 18.49 3.86
CA LYS A 26 -1.28 17.75 4.31
C LYS A 26 -1.27 16.34 3.70
N LYS A 27 -0.10 15.74 3.60
CA LYS A 27 0.08 14.43 2.96
C LYS A 27 0.69 13.46 3.95
N VAL A 28 0.26 12.20 3.86
CA VAL A 28 0.94 11.03 4.41
C VAL A 28 1.37 10.19 3.20
N ALA A 29 2.63 9.80 3.17
CA ALA A 29 3.13 8.84 2.20
C ALA A 29 2.75 7.43 2.67
N LEU A 30 2.37 6.58 1.73
CA LEU A 30 1.99 5.21 1.97
C LEU A 30 2.85 4.32 1.06
N LEU A 31 3.62 3.43 1.67
CA LEU A 31 4.30 2.33 1.02
C LEU A 31 3.58 1.04 1.40
N GLY A 32 3.62 0.05 0.54
CA GLY A 32 2.99 -1.22 0.88
C GLY A 32 3.39 -2.35 -0.04
N SER A 33 3.15 -3.55 0.45
CA SER A 33 3.32 -4.80 -0.28
C SER A 33 2.05 -5.62 -0.20
N LEU A 34 1.65 -6.20 -1.31
CA LEU A 34 0.52 -7.11 -1.40
C LEU A 34 1.04 -8.54 -1.39
N ASP A 35 0.74 -9.30 -0.33
CA ASP A 35 0.97 -10.73 -0.29
C ASP A 35 -0.11 -11.45 -1.13
N HIS A 36 0.30 -12.04 -2.24
CA HIS A 36 -0.61 -12.75 -3.14
C HIS A 36 -1.06 -14.11 -2.60
N ALA A 37 -0.30 -14.74 -1.69
CA ALA A 37 -0.64 -16.05 -1.15
C ALA A 37 -1.78 -15.96 -0.13
N ILE A 38 -1.70 -15.02 0.79
CA ILE A 38 -2.71 -14.79 1.83
C ILE A 38 -3.59 -13.57 1.55
N ARG A 39 -3.29 -12.82 0.49
CA ARG A 39 -4.04 -11.63 0.02
C ARG A 39 -4.03 -10.47 1.02
N GLU A 40 -3.04 -10.41 1.84
CA GLU A 40 -2.86 -9.36 2.85
C GLU A 40 -2.09 -8.17 2.27
N LEU A 41 -2.57 -6.98 2.57
CA LEU A 41 -1.89 -5.73 2.28
C LEU A 41 -1.12 -5.30 3.54
N VAL A 42 0.20 -5.29 3.44
CA VAL A 42 1.10 -4.77 4.48
C VAL A 42 1.49 -3.35 4.12
N VAL A 43 1.31 -2.40 5.04
CA VAL A 43 1.58 -0.98 4.78
C VAL A 43 2.54 -0.36 5.79
N HIS A 44 3.28 0.63 5.31
CA HIS A 44 4.10 1.54 6.09
C HIS A 44 3.73 2.98 5.72
N THR A 45 3.38 3.78 6.71
CA THR A 45 3.05 5.20 6.56
C THR A 45 4.20 6.07 7.02
N SER A 46 4.41 7.20 6.36
CA SER A 46 5.47 8.15 6.69
C SER A 46 5.05 9.58 6.29
N PRO A 47 5.57 10.62 6.95
CA PRO A 47 5.42 12.00 6.48
C PRO A 47 6.18 12.27 5.17
N THR A 48 7.15 11.42 4.83
CA THR A 48 8.00 11.55 3.63
C THR A 48 7.91 10.32 2.73
N LYS A 49 8.39 10.44 1.50
CA LYS A 49 8.56 9.32 0.57
C LYS A 49 10.03 9.25 0.16
N ARG A 50 10.85 8.64 1.01
CA ARG A 50 12.31 8.52 0.83
C ARG A 50 12.74 7.05 0.84
N SER A 51 13.98 6.80 0.46
CA SER A 51 14.55 5.44 0.54
C SER A 51 14.63 4.91 1.98
N SER A 52 14.76 5.78 2.99
CA SER A 52 14.66 5.41 4.40
C SER A 52 13.30 4.83 4.76
N ASP A 53 12.22 5.38 4.19
CA ASP A 53 10.85 4.90 4.44
C ASP A 53 10.64 3.53 3.77
N PHE A 54 11.22 3.34 2.59
CA PHE A 54 11.24 2.04 1.93
C PHE A 54 12.03 1.01 2.74
N ILE A 55 13.19 1.38 3.30
CA ILE A 55 13.97 0.49 4.17
C ILE A 55 13.18 0.12 5.43
N ALA A 56 12.48 1.07 6.06
CA ALA A 56 11.60 0.79 7.19
C ALA A 56 10.46 -0.19 6.83
N HIS A 57 9.92 -0.08 5.61
CA HIS A 57 8.97 -1.05 5.09
C HIS A 57 9.61 -2.44 4.90
N LEU A 58 10.83 -2.52 4.35
CA LEU A 58 11.57 -3.79 4.27
C LEU A 58 11.83 -4.42 5.64
N GLU A 59 12.12 -3.62 6.67
CA GLU A 59 12.25 -4.11 8.05
C GLU A 59 10.94 -4.66 8.61
N GLN A 60 9.80 -4.12 8.18
CA GLN A 60 8.49 -4.69 8.49
C GLN A 60 8.31 -6.05 7.81
N LEU A 61 8.72 -6.19 6.54
CA LEU A 61 8.71 -7.47 5.84
C LEU A 61 9.66 -8.49 6.47
N ASP A 62 10.84 -8.07 6.96
CA ASP A 62 11.76 -8.93 7.73
C ASP A 62 11.05 -9.55 8.94
N ARG A 63 10.26 -8.77 9.67
CA ARG A 63 9.52 -9.25 10.85
C ARG A 63 8.40 -10.23 10.49
N LEU A 64 7.81 -10.11 9.32
CA LEU A 64 6.68 -10.94 8.89
C LEU A 64 7.16 -12.23 8.19
N TYR A 65 8.13 -12.11 7.30
CA TYR A 65 8.52 -13.17 6.37
C TYR A 65 9.98 -13.60 6.49
N GLY A 66 10.81 -12.80 7.16
CA GLY A 66 12.23 -13.09 7.28
C GLY A 66 12.53 -14.39 8.05
N PRO A 67 13.70 -14.98 7.81
CA PRO A 67 14.13 -16.20 8.48
C PRO A 67 14.15 -16.05 10.00
N ARG A 68 13.67 -17.08 10.72
CA ARG A 68 13.72 -17.15 12.17
C ARG A 68 14.59 -18.34 12.61
N PRO A 69 15.43 -18.19 13.65
CA PRO A 69 16.26 -19.29 14.13
C PRO A 69 15.42 -20.56 14.43
N GLY A 70 15.86 -21.68 13.88
CA GLY A 70 15.21 -22.97 14.11
C GLY A 70 13.88 -23.19 13.41
N GLN A 71 13.45 -22.26 12.54
CA GLN A 71 12.22 -22.42 11.77
C GLN A 71 12.52 -22.48 10.27
N PRO A 72 11.78 -23.30 9.50
CA PRO A 72 11.82 -23.23 8.05
C PRO A 72 11.25 -21.89 7.60
N PHE A 73 11.79 -21.33 6.53
CA PHE A 73 11.24 -20.12 5.90
C PHE A 73 10.93 -20.40 4.43
N THR A 74 10.00 -19.64 3.89
CA THR A 74 9.67 -19.66 2.47
C THR A 74 10.36 -18.48 1.79
N PRO A 75 11.17 -18.71 0.75
CA PRO A 75 11.72 -17.62 -0.03
C PRO A 75 10.62 -16.70 -0.60
N VAL A 76 10.84 -15.41 -0.52
CA VAL A 76 9.89 -14.39 -0.99
C VAL A 76 10.41 -13.77 -2.27
N VAL A 77 9.52 -13.58 -3.24
CA VAL A 77 9.79 -12.77 -4.43
C VAL A 77 9.05 -11.44 -4.24
N LEU A 78 9.80 -10.35 -4.19
CA LEU A 78 9.27 -9.00 -4.11
C LEU A 78 9.26 -8.39 -5.51
N VAL A 79 8.08 -8.09 -6.03
CA VAL A 79 7.90 -7.41 -7.31
C VAL A 79 7.86 -5.91 -7.06
N GLU A 80 8.78 -5.17 -7.68
CA GLU A 80 8.98 -3.75 -7.43
C GLU A 80 8.99 -2.92 -8.72
N ASP A 81 8.48 -1.70 -8.62
CA ASP A 81 8.67 -0.72 -9.68
C ASP A 81 10.09 -0.12 -9.64
N ASN A 82 10.47 0.56 -10.73
CA ASN A 82 11.76 1.21 -10.85
C ASN A 82 11.78 2.63 -10.24
N GLY A 83 10.97 2.90 -9.23
CA GLY A 83 10.92 4.21 -8.56
C GLY A 83 12.25 4.59 -7.92
N PRO A 84 12.59 5.90 -7.85
CA PRO A 84 13.88 6.35 -7.32
C PRO A 84 14.13 5.92 -5.86
N ILE A 85 13.07 5.75 -5.07
CA ILE A 85 13.20 5.32 -3.67
C ILE A 85 13.61 3.85 -3.56
N HIS A 86 13.26 3.02 -4.56
CA HIS A 86 13.57 1.59 -4.62
C HIS A 86 14.95 1.33 -5.24
N THR A 87 15.38 2.20 -6.17
CA THR A 87 16.62 2.04 -6.93
C THR A 87 17.80 2.87 -6.40
N SER A 88 17.64 3.57 -5.29
CA SER A 88 18.75 4.31 -4.64
C SER A 88 19.82 3.36 -4.13
N LYS A 89 21.06 3.84 -3.99
CA LYS A 89 22.17 3.04 -3.43
C LYS A 89 21.82 2.46 -2.06
N LEU A 90 21.13 3.19 -1.20
CA LEU A 90 20.70 2.74 0.12
C LEU A 90 19.67 1.61 0.01
N ALA A 91 18.67 1.78 -0.84
CA ALA A 91 17.65 0.76 -1.06
C ALA A 91 18.25 -0.53 -1.64
N LEU A 92 19.10 -0.41 -2.67
CA LEU A 92 19.77 -1.57 -3.27
C LEU A 92 20.67 -2.30 -2.27
N ALA A 93 21.40 -1.59 -1.40
CA ALA A 93 22.17 -2.21 -0.33
C ALA A 93 21.29 -2.94 0.69
N ALA A 94 20.13 -2.34 1.05
CA ALA A 94 19.19 -2.97 1.96
C ALA A 94 18.53 -4.22 1.37
N LEU A 95 18.23 -4.22 0.07
CA LEU A 95 17.73 -5.39 -0.65
C LEU A 95 18.83 -6.48 -0.75
N ALA A 96 20.06 -6.10 -1.09
CA ALA A 96 21.19 -7.04 -1.16
C ALA A 96 21.46 -7.75 0.17
N ALA A 97 21.32 -7.05 1.30
CA ALA A 97 21.44 -7.65 2.63
C ALA A 97 20.40 -8.76 2.90
N ARG A 98 19.26 -8.75 2.18
CA ARG A 98 18.14 -9.69 2.29
C ARG A 98 18.15 -10.80 1.23
N ALA A 99 19.14 -10.81 0.33
CA ALA A 99 19.19 -11.72 -0.82
C ALA A 99 19.19 -13.23 -0.46
N HIS A 100 19.44 -13.55 0.81
CA HIS A 100 19.40 -14.93 1.30
C HIS A 100 17.96 -15.47 1.50
N TRP A 101 16.95 -14.60 1.51
CA TRP A 101 15.54 -15.00 1.63
C TRP A 101 14.59 -14.20 0.72
N LEU A 102 15.01 -13.03 0.22
CA LEU A 102 14.22 -12.12 -0.58
C LEU A 102 14.86 -11.96 -1.97
N THR A 103 14.13 -12.31 -3.02
CA THR A 103 14.51 -12.04 -4.40
C THR A 103 13.69 -10.88 -4.92
N VAL A 104 14.32 -9.94 -5.64
CA VAL A 104 13.61 -8.80 -6.24
C VAL A 104 13.44 -9.01 -7.73
N GLU A 105 12.19 -8.89 -8.19
CA GLU A 105 11.82 -8.86 -9.61
C GLU A 105 11.39 -7.45 -9.98
N TRP A 106 12.12 -6.84 -10.92
CA TRP A 106 11.87 -5.48 -11.35
C TRP A 106 10.85 -5.42 -12.47
N LEU A 107 9.78 -4.67 -12.28
CA LEU A 107 8.84 -4.39 -13.34
C LEU A 107 9.49 -3.57 -14.46
N PRO A 108 9.02 -3.71 -15.71
CA PRO A 108 9.43 -2.82 -16.79
C PRO A 108 9.15 -1.35 -16.42
N LYS A 109 9.97 -0.44 -16.93
CA LYS A 109 9.72 0.99 -16.74
C LYS A 109 8.39 1.38 -17.39
N TYR A 110 7.64 2.24 -16.71
CA TYR A 110 6.36 2.77 -17.20
C TYR A 110 5.27 1.71 -17.45
N ALA A 111 5.28 0.62 -16.70
CA ALA A 111 4.28 -0.45 -16.76
C ALA A 111 3.47 -0.58 -15.45
N PRO A 112 2.73 0.46 -15.02
CA PRO A 112 1.95 0.41 -13.77
C PRO A 112 0.82 -0.63 -13.83
N GLU A 113 0.38 -1.02 -15.01
CA GLU A 113 -0.63 -2.06 -15.23
C GLU A 113 -0.16 -3.46 -14.82
N LEU A 114 1.15 -3.67 -14.71
CA LEU A 114 1.74 -4.91 -14.20
C LEU A 114 1.92 -4.89 -12.67
N ASN A 115 1.61 -3.78 -12.02
CA ASN A 115 1.72 -3.63 -10.57
C ASN A 115 0.34 -3.73 -9.91
N ASP A 116 -0.04 -4.93 -9.50
CA ASP A 116 -1.36 -5.22 -8.94
C ASP A 116 -1.72 -4.37 -7.71
N ILE A 117 -0.72 -3.89 -6.97
CA ILE A 117 -0.95 -3.03 -5.81
C ILE A 117 -1.60 -1.69 -6.19
N GLU A 118 -1.45 -1.24 -7.43
CA GLU A 118 -2.11 -0.02 -7.92
C GLU A 118 -3.64 -0.15 -7.92
N LEU A 119 -4.15 -1.34 -8.20
CA LEU A 119 -5.58 -1.64 -8.10
C LEU A 119 -6.06 -1.56 -6.65
N VAL A 120 -5.23 -2.04 -5.73
CA VAL A 120 -5.50 -1.98 -4.29
C VAL A 120 -5.50 -0.54 -3.77
N TRP A 121 -4.54 0.28 -4.21
CA TRP A 121 -4.51 1.70 -3.87
C TRP A 121 -5.73 2.46 -4.38
N ARG A 122 -6.21 2.11 -5.57
CA ARG A 122 -7.44 2.69 -6.13
C ARG A 122 -8.65 2.29 -5.31
N ASP A 123 -8.76 1.03 -4.94
CA ASP A 123 -9.85 0.49 -4.14
C ASP A 123 -9.89 1.13 -2.75
N LEU A 124 -8.75 1.15 -2.05
CA LEU A 124 -8.60 1.79 -0.75
C LEU A 124 -9.05 3.25 -0.77
N LYS A 125 -8.65 4.02 -1.79
CA LYS A 125 -9.03 5.42 -1.92
C LYS A 125 -10.50 5.60 -2.23
N ALA A 126 -11.07 4.75 -3.10
CA ALA A 126 -12.43 4.93 -3.61
C ALA A 126 -13.50 4.44 -2.64
N HIS A 127 -13.23 3.39 -1.88
CA HIS A 127 -14.24 2.74 -1.05
C HIS A 127 -14.04 2.95 0.46
N HIS A 128 -12.79 3.09 0.91
CA HIS A 128 -12.51 3.21 2.34
C HIS A 128 -12.16 4.63 2.80
N LEU A 129 -11.53 5.45 1.93
CA LEU A 129 -11.07 6.80 2.29
C LEU A 129 -11.80 7.92 1.52
N ALA A 130 -12.76 7.57 0.66
CA ALA A 130 -13.47 8.57 -0.12
C ALA A 130 -14.39 9.44 0.73
N HIS A 131 -14.57 10.69 0.29
CA HIS A 131 -15.49 11.67 0.88
C HIS A 131 -15.20 12.03 2.35
N GLN A 132 -14.03 11.72 2.85
CA GLN A 132 -13.61 12.04 4.23
C GLN A 132 -12.61 13.19 4.24
N THR A 133 -12.73 14.06 5.23
CA THR A 133 -11.77 15.11 5.55
C THR A 133 -11.15 14.81 6.90
N PHE A 134 -9.84 14.93 6.98
CA PHE A 134 -9.07 14.62 8.17
C PHE A 134 -8.52 15.90 8.79
N ALA A 135 -8.61 16.02 10.11
CA ALA A 135 -8.18 17.20 10.85
C ALA A 135 -6.67 17.46 10.69
N ASP A 136 -5.89 16.39 10.71
CA ASP A 136 -4.44 16.42 10.68
C ASP A 136 -3.88 15.12 10.03
N PRO A 137 -2.54 15.03 9.85
CA PRO A 137 -1.91 13.82 9.33
C PRO A 137 -2.09 12.59 10.21
N ASP A 138 -2.19 12.74 11.52
CA ASP A 138 -2.32 11.61 12.46
C ASP A 138 -3.71 10.99 12.34
N ALA A 139 -4.75 11.81 12.20
CA ALA A 139 -6.11 11.34 11.92
C ALA A 139 -6.18 10.61 10.56
N LEU A 140 -5.48 11.12 9.55
CA LEU A 140 -5.37 10.46 8.25
C LEU A 140 -4.62 9.13 8.36
N ASP A 141 -3.53 9.08 9.11
CA ASP A 141 -2.74 7.88 9.34
C ASP A 141 -3.58 6.77 10.00
N GLN A 142 -4.28 7.11 11.07
CA GLN A 142 -5.19 6.18 11.74
C GLN A 142 -6.28 5.65 10.80
N ALA A 143 -6.89 6.54 10.00
CA ALA A 143 -7.90 6.14 9.02
C ALA A 143 -7.33 5.21 7.94
N ILE A 144 -6.10 5.43 7.48
CA ILE A 144 -5.41 4.54 6.55
C ILE A 144 -5.26 3.15 7.16
N HIS A 145 -4.76 3.04 8.39
CA HIS A 145 -4.57 1.74 9.04
C HIS A 145 -5.90 1.02 9.31
N GLN A 146 -6.94 1.73 9.71
CA GLN A 146 -8.28 1.16 9.85
C GLN A 146 -8.83 0.67 8.50
N ALA A 147 -8.68 1.45 7.45
CA ALA A 147 -9.11 1.10 6.10
C ALA A 147 -8.35 -0.13 5.54
N VAL A 148 -7.06 -0.22 5.81
CA VAL A 148 -6.24 -1.40 5.43
C VAL A 148 -6.69 -2.64 6.21
N GLY A 149 -6.98 -2.52 7.49
CA GLY A 149 -7.55 -3.62 8.29
C GLY A 149 -8.87 -4.11 7.70
N ALA A 150 -9.82 -3.21 7.46
CA ALA A 150 -11.11 -3.55 6.85
C ALA A 150 -10.94 -4.21 5.47
N LEU A 151 -10.04 -3.68 4.63
CA LEU A 151 -9.77 -4.25 3.31
C LEU A 151 -9.17 -5.66 3.39
N ASN A 152 -8.28 -5.91 4.36
CA ASN A 152 -7.71 -7.23 4.59
C ASN A 152 -8.78 -8.23 5.09
N ASP A 153 -9.66 -7.80 6.00
CA ASP A 153 -10.77 -8.61 6.49
C ASP A 153 -11.75 -8.98 5.36
N GLU A 154 -12.10 -8.02 4.50
CA GLU A 154 -12.95 -8.26 3.33
C GLU A 154 -12.31 -9.28 2.37
N ARG A 155 -11.02 -9.18 2.13
CA ARG A 155 -10.28 -10.10 1.25
C ARG A 155 -10.17 -11.50 1.81
N MET A 156 -10.06 -11.65 3.12
CA MET A 156 -10.10 -12.94 3.80
C MET A 156 -11.49 -13.56 3.75
N ALA A 157 -12.54 -12.76 3.95
CA ALA A 157 -13.94 -13.23 3.94
C ALA A 157 -14.40 -13.71 2.55
N TYR A 158 -13.84 -13.13 1.47
CA TYR A 158 -14.23 -13.45 0.08
C TYR A 158 -13.05 -14.00 -0.76
N PRO A 159 -12.54 -15.20 -0.43
CA PRO A 159 -11.38 -15.78 -1.13
C PRO A 159 -11.64 -16.03 -2.62
N LEU A 160 -12.90 -16.12 -3.05
CA LEU A 160 -13.29 -16.31 -4.45
C LEU A 160 -13.35 -15.01 -5.28
N ALA A 161 -13.28 -13.85 -4.65
CA ALA A 161 -13.04 -12.59 -5.34
C ALA A 161 -11.60 -12.54 -5.89
N LYS A 162 -11.08 -13.69 -6.33
CA LYS A 162 -9.80 -13.77 -7.02
C LYS A 162 -9.86 -12.86 -8.22
N LEU A 163 -8.89 -11.98 -8.30
CA LEU A 163 -8.49 -11.31 -9.53
C LEU A 163 -8.78 -12.21 -10.72
N ARG A 164 -9.64 -11.75 -11.60
CA ARG A 164 -9.66 -12.27 -12.97
C ARG A 164 -8.32 -11.84 -13.56
N ILE A 165 -7.36 -12.74 -13.51
CA ILE A 165 -6.24 -12.68 -14.40
C ILE A 165 -6.87 -12.93 -15.76
N SER A 166 -7.20 -11.84 -16.45
CA SER A 166 -7.53 -11.90 -17.86
C SER A 166 -6.24 -12.27 -18.56
N ALA A 167 -6.18 -13.49 -19.04
CA ALA A 167 -5.15 -13.90 -19.97
C ALA A 167 -5.28 -13.10 -21.30
#